data_cb9f96a4b6068b3d447c829233cf3f9c
#
_entry.id   cb9f96a4b6068b3d447c829233cf3f9c
#
_cell.length_a   1.000
_cell.length_b   1.000
_cell.length_c   1.000
_cell.angle_alpha   90.00
_cell.angle_beta   90.00
_cell.angle_gamma   90.00
#
_symmetry.space_group_name_H-M   'P 1'
#
loop_
_entity.id
_entity.type
_entity.pdbx_description
1 polymer ?
#
loop_
_entity_poly.entity_id
_entity_poly.type
_entity_poly.pdbx_seq_one_letter_code
_entity_poly.pdbx_strand_id
1 'polypeptide(L)'
;MKLDEIRYKIDRIDRELLVLLQERMGLALRSKKFKEVISDTGREADLLARAERLNLDLVERSFTRQLLETIIQESKRLQEEDRRLVAFQGEHGAYGEVASRRLVPNGAYIPCLEFVDVFRGVEEQDFDLGVVPVENSLEGAVTQVNDLLTTTDLKVIGEIKVPVKHCLLATRGTDYREIRVVYSHPQALAQCRGFLMRNKLEPHPFYDTAGAAKMLARESPKASAAIASRLCAELYDLDLIK
;
A
#
# COMPACT_ATOMS: atom_id res chain seq x y z
N MET A 1 4.27 10.50 -31.16
CA MET A 1 3.79 10.55 -29.77
C MET A 1 3.16 11.92 -29.55
N LYS A 2 1.92 11.98 -29.08
CA LYS A 2 1.21 13.25 -28.83
C LYS A 2 1.61 13.79 -27.45
N LEU A 3 1.50 15.11 -27.24
CA LEU A 3 1.85 15.76 -25.96
C LEU A 3 1.13 15.12 -24.77
N ASP A 4 -0.12 14.76 -24.92
CA ASP A 4 -0.90 14.14 -23.86
C ASP A 4 -0.39 12.74 -23.48
N GLU A 5 0.15 11.97 -24.41
CA GLU A 5 0.81 10.69 -24.14
C GLU A 5 2.10 10.86 -23.31
N ILE A 6 2.83 11.96 -23.57
CA ILE A 6 4.04 12.29 -22.77
C ILE A 6 3.64 12.69 -21.37
N ARG A 7 2.67 13.59 -21.23
CA ARG A 7 2.16 14.04 -19.92
C ARG A 7 1.66 12.86 -19.08
N TYR A 8 0.88 11.97 -19.68
CA TYR A 8 0.40 10.76 -19.01
C TYR A 8 1.56 9.89 -18.48
N LYS A 9 2.66 9.76 -19.26
CA LYS A 9 3.84 9.02 -18.79
C LYS A 9 4.55 9.72 -17.64
N ILE A 10 4.62 11.05 -17.67
CA ILE A 10 5.18 11.84 -16.56
C ILE A 10 4.34 11.64 -15.30
N ASP A 11 3.03 11.82 -15.38
CA ASP A 11 2.10 11.67 -14.25
C ASP A 11 2.20 10.27 -13.63
N ARG A 12 2.43 9.23 -14.45
CA ARG A 12 2.65 7.87 -13.98
C ARG A 12 3.96 7.74 -13.18
N ILE A 13 5.05 8.32 -13.70
CA ILE A 13 6.36 8.30 -13.01
C ILE A 13 6.28 9.07 -11.70
N ASP A 14 5.64 10.24 -11.69
CA ASP A 14 5.46 11.04 -10.48
C ASP A 14 4.70 10.26 -9.41
N ARG A 15 3.68 9.51 -9.79
CA ARG A 15 2.93 8.64 -8.88
C ARG A 15 3.81 7.50 -8.33
N GLU A 16 4.61 6.85 -9.17
CA GLU A 16 5.55 5.82 -8.72
C GLU A 16 6.57 6.39 -7.72
N LEU A 17 7.07 7.59 -7.95
CA LEU A 17 7.97 8.28 -7.02
C LEU A 17 7.30 8.51 -5.65
N LEU A 18 6.04 8.95 -5.63
CA LEU A 18 5.30 9.16 -4.38
C LEU A 18 5.05 7.85 -3.62
N VAL A 19 4.74 6.76 -4.32
CA VAL A 19 4.59 5.43 -3.71
C VAL A 19 5.91 4.95 -3.10
N LEU A 20 7.03 5.07 -3.82
CA LEU A 20 8.35 4.72 -3.31
C LEU A 20 8.76 5.59 -2.11
N LEU A 21 8.40 6.88 -2.11
CA LEU A 21 8.60 7.75 -0.96
C LEU A 21 7.78 7.29 0.24
N GLN A 22 6.52 6.90 0.06
CA GLN A 22 5.69 6.34 1.12
C GLN A 22 6.31 5.08 1.72
N GLU A 23 6.75 4.13 0.89
CA GLU A 23 7.43 2.91 1.33
C GLU A 23 8.72 3.24 2.11
N ARG A 24 9.52 4.16 1.59
CA ARG A 24 10.75 4.62 2.25
C ARG A 24 10.47 5.27 3.61
N MET A 25 9.42 6.07 3.73
CA MET A 25 9.03 6.70 5.01
C MET A 25 8.57 5.64 6.02
N GLY A 26 7.84 4.62 5.60
CA GLY A 26 7.48 3.47 6.43
C GLY A 26 8.71 2.73 6.98
N LEU A 27 9.72 2.49 6.13
CA LEU A 27 10.99 1.88 6.55
C LEU A 27 11.78 2.81 7.49
N ALA A 28 11.76 4.11 7.26
CA ALA A 28 12.39 5.07 8.16
C ALA A 28 11.75 5.05 9.55
N LEU A 29 10.42 5.03 9.63
CA LEU A 29 9.69 4.90 10.90
C LEU A 29 10.05 3.60 11.64
N ARG A 30 10.06 2.45 10.92
CA ARG A 30 10.47 1.17 11.51
C ARG A 30 11.90 1.23 12.05
N SER A 31 12.82 1.88 11.32
CA SER A 31 14.22 1.99 11.75
C SER A 31 14.39 2.72 13.08
N LYS A 32 13.43 3.56 13.52
CA LYS A 32 13.43 4.22 14.84
C LYS A 32 13.46 3.20 15.98
N LYS A 33 12.80 2.04 15.80
CA LYS A 33 12.75 0.98 16.84
C LYS A 33 14.12 0.36 17.15
N PHE A 34 15.07 0.47 16.23
CA PHE A 34 16.41 -0.12 16.34
C PHE A 34 17.50 0.92 16.61
N LYS A 35 17.13 2.16 16.94
CA LYS A 35 18.08 3.26 17.13
C LYS A 35 17.85 3.95 18.46
N GLU A 36 18.95 4.26 19.14
CA GLU A 36 18.92 5.14 20.33
C GLU A 36 18.81 6.62 19.94
N VAL A 37 19.38 6.99 18.79
CA VAL A 37 19.40 8.36 18.28
C VAL A 37 18.88 8.40 16.84
N ILE A 38 17.98 9.32 16.55
CA ILE A 38 17.34 9.47 15.23
C ILE A 38 18.37 9.84 14.15
N SER A 39 19.31 10.74 14.48
CA SER A 39 20.30 11.24 13.54
C SER A 39 21.54 10.34 13.48
N ASP A 40 21.87 9.89 12.27
CA ASP A 40 23.09 9.14 11.96
C ASP A 40 23.84 9.88 10.85
N THR A 41 24.68 10.83 11.26
CA THR A 41 25.43 11.70 10.34
C THR A 41 26.38 10.93 9.42
N GLY A 42 26.95 9.82 9.88
CA GLY A 42 27.83 8.97 9.07
C GLY A 42 27.07 8.30 7.93
N ARG A 43 25.93 7.66 8.23
CA ARG A 43 25.07 7.05 7.24
C ARG A 43 24.47 8.06 6.25
N GLU A 44 24.12 9.25 6.73
CA GLU A 44 23.61 10.34 5.89
C GLU A 44 24.66 10.80 4.87
N ALA A 45 25.90 11.03 5.34
CA ALA A 45 27.02 11.39 4.47
C ALA A 45 27.30 10.30 3.42
N ASP A 46 27.31 9.04 3.83
CA ASP A 46 27.48 7.89 2.92
C ASP A 46 26.38 7.81 1.87
N LEU A 47 25.12 8.04 2.24
CA LEU A 47 24.00 8.04 1.31
C LEU A 47 24.15 9.14 0.25
N LEU A 48 24.47 10.36 0.69
CA LEU A 48 24.69 11.51 -0.21
C LEU A 48 25.89 11.26 -1.15
N ALA A 49 27.01 10.75 -0.61
CA ALA A 49 28.18 10.41 -1.40
C ALA A 49 27.92 9.31 -2.46
N ARG A 50 27.09 8.32 -2.13
CA ARG A 50 26.67 7.28 -3.10
C ARG A 50 25.81 7.88 -4.20
N ALA A 51 24.87 8.74 -3.87
CA ALA A 51 23.99 9.38 -4.83
C ALA A 51 24.74 10.27 -5.81
N GLU A 52 25.75 11.02 -5.32
CA GLU A 52 26.61 11.86 -6.17
C GLU A 52 27.48 11.06 -7.17
N ARG A 53 27.72 9.76 -6.89
CA ARG A 53 28.43 8.84 -7.80
C ARG A 53 27.55 8.32 -8.93
N LEU A 54 26.23 8.42 -8.79
CA LEU A 54 25.32 8.05 -9.88
C LEU A 54 25.49 9.06 -11.02
N ASN A 55 25.83 8.56 -12.18
CA ASN A 55 25.94 9.37 -13.38
C ASN A 55 24.60 9.35 -14.11
N LEU A 56 23.76 10.34 -13.83
CA LEU A 56 22.45 10.51 -14.43
C LEU A 56 22.51 11.70 -15.40
N ASP A 57 22.45 11.43 -16.69
CA ASP A 57 22.68 12.45 -17.74
C ASP A 57 21.69 13.64 -17.67
N LEU A 58 20.47 13.40 -17.20
CA LEU A 58 19.41 14.42 -17.14
C LEU A 58 19.14 14.97 -15.74
N VAL A 59 19.83 14.45 -14.71
CA VAL A 59 19.62 14.85 -13.32
C VAL A 59 20.92 15.35 -12.73
N GLU A 60 20.99 16.65 -12.45
CA GLU A 60 22.18 17.25 -11.88
C GLU A 60 22.49 16.73 -10.48
N ARG A 61 23.78 16.61 -10.16
CA ARG A 61 24.24 16.14 -8.83
C ARG A 61 23.75 17.05 -7.70
N SER A 62 23.73 18.35 -7.94
CA SER A 62 23.20 19.35 -7.00
C SER A 62 21.73 19.09 -6.66
N PHE A 63 20.91 18.83 -7.67
CA PHE A 63 19.50 18.49 -7.49
C PHE A 63 19.31 17.16 -6.76
N THR A 64 20.08 16.11 -7.13
CA THR A 64 20.04 14.81 -6.45
C THR A 64 20.36 14.95 -4.97
N ARG A 65 21.39 15.71 -4.63
CA ARG A 65 21.78 15.99 -3.26
C ARG A 65 20.66 16.68 -2.48
N GLN A 66 20.14 17.79 -3.01
CA GLN A 66 19.06 18.56 -2.37
C GLN A 66 17.80 17.71 -2.15
N LEU A 67 17.42 16.91 -3.13
CA LEU A 67 16.28 16.00 -3.03
C LEU A 67 16.46 15.00 -1.88
N LEU A 68 17.63 14.35 -1.79
CA LEU A 68 17.90 13.38 -0.74
C LEU A 68 18.01 14.02 0.65
N GLU A 69 18.60 15.21 0.76
CA GLU A 69 18.63 15.97 2.00
C GLU A 69 17.22 16.28 2.49
N THR A 70 16.33 16.72 1.58
CA THR A 70 14.91 16.96 1.91
C THR A 70 14.21 15.70 2.38
N ILE A 71 14.43 14.57 1.70
CA ILE A 71 13.85 13.26 2.07
C ILE A 71 14.39 12.79 3.43
N ILE A 72 15.67 13.01 3.72
CA ILE A 72 16.27 12.67 5.03
C ILE A 72 15.64 13.51 6.14
N GLN A 73 15.51 14.82 5.93
CA GLN A 73 14.90 15.74 6.89
C GLN A 73 13.45 15.33 7.19
N GLU A 74 12.66 15.03 6.16
CA GLU A 74 11.28 14.57 6.35
C GLU A 74 11.22 13.23 7.11
N SER A 75 12.15 12.30 6.85
CA SER A 75 12.24 11.04 7.59
C SER A 75 12.52 11.27 9.08
N LYS A 76 13.41 12.21 9.41
CA LYS A 76 13.71 12.58 10.81
C LYS A 76 12.48 13.20 11.47
N ARG A 77 11.84 14.15 10.81
CA ARG A 77 10.61 14.79 11.30
C ARG A 77 9.53 13.77 11.63
N LEU A 78 9.32 12.79 10.74
CA LEU A 78 8.35 11.70 10.98
C LEU A 78 8.77 10.80 12.15
N GLN A 79 10.06 10.54 12.32
CA GLN A 79 10.58 9.73 13.44
C GLN A 79 10.46 10.46 14.78
N GLU A 80 10.46 11.80 14.79
CA GLU A 80 10.22 12.62 16.00
C GLU A 80 8.74 12.59 16.42
N GLU A 81 7.82 12.35 15.48
CA GLU A 81 6.42 12.18 15.81
C GLU A 81 6.19 10.84 16.56
N ASP A 82 5.34 10.90 17.60
CA ASP A 82 4.96 9.70 18.35
C ASP A 82 3.79 8.98 17.67
N ARG A 83 4.04 8.47 16.46
CA ARG A 83 3.07 7.68 15.69
C ARG A 83 3.24 6.21 16.01
N ARG A 84 2.14 5.55 16.40
CA ARG A 84 2.13 4.09 16.54
C ARG A 84 2.31 3.42 15.20
N LEU A 85 3.21 2.45 15.14
CA LEU A 85 3.39 1.58 13.98
C LEU A 85 2.35 0.47 14.03
N VAL A 86 1.45 0.45 13.05
CA VAL A 86 0.33 -0.49 12.97
C VAL A 86 0.53 -1.41 11.78
N ALA A 87 0.85 -2.67 12.04
CA ALA A 87 0.99 -3.68 11.00
C ALA A 87 -0.37 -4.23 10.54
N PHE A 88 -0.49 -4.51 9.27
CA PHE A 88 -1.64 -5.22 8.68
C PHE A 88 -1.16 -6.10 7.52
N GLN A 89 -1.90 -7.17 7.21
CA GLN A 89 -1.56 -8.03 6.08
C GLN A 89 -2.13 -7.46 4.77
N GLY A 90 -1.35 -7.54 3.69
CA GLY A 90 -1.69 -7.15 2.33
C GLY A 90 -0.94 -5.92 1.85
N GLU A 91 -1.41 -5.33 0.78
CA GLU A 91 -0.87 -4.10 0.18
C GLU A 91 -1.55 -2.85 0.75
N HIS A 92 -0.94 -1.67 0.56
CA HIS A 92 -1.61 -0.41 0.85
C HIS A 92 -2.94 -0.30 0.09
N GLY A 93 -4.00 0.09 0.81
CA GLY A 93 -5.36 0.11 0.29
C GLY A 93 -6.17 -1.15 0.62
N ALA A 94 -5.59 -2.20 1.20
CA ALA A 94 -6.31 -3.38 1.66
C ALA A 94 -7.32 -3.04 2.78
N TYR A 95 -8.32 -3.91 2.97
CA TYR A 95 -9.32 -3.73 4.04
C TYR A 95 -8.68 -3.81 5.44
N GLY A 96 -7.55 -4.50 5.59
CA GLY A 96 -6.72 -4.47 6.79
C GLY A 96 -6.23 -3.04 7.11
N GLU A 97 -5.78 -2.28 6.12
CA GLU A 97 -5.41 -0.87 6.33
C GLU A 97 -6.64 0.00 6.64
N VAL A 98 -7.77 -0.23 5.97
CA VAL A 98 -9.02 0.48 6.29
C VAL A 98 -9.42 0.27 7.75
N ALA A 99 -9.29 -0.96 8.26
CA ALA A 99 -9.53 -1.29 9.67
C ALA A 99 -8.52 -0.57 10.58
N SER A 100 -7.23 -0.63 10.24
CA SER A 100 -6.14 0.01 10.99
C SER A 100 -6.34 1.50 11.14
N ARG A 101 -6.71 2.19 10.05
CA ARG A 101 -6.98 3.64 10.06
C ARG A 101 -8.15 4.04 10.96
N ARG A 102 -9.14 3.18 11.11
CA ARG A 102 -10.30 3.43 11.97
C ARG A 102 -10.02 3.11 13.44
N LEU A 103 -9.28 2.03 13.71
CA LEU A 103 -8.90 1.63 15.08
C LEU A 103 -7.85 2.54 15.70
N VAL A 104 -6.90 2.97 14.89
CA VAL A 104 -5.75 3.76 15.35
C VAL A 104 -5.60 5.00 14.46
N PRO A 105 -6.43 6.04 14.63
CA PRO A 105 -6.29 7.29 13.89
C PRO A 105 -4.88 7.88 14.07
N ASN A 106 -4.30 8.42 12.99
CA ASN A 106 -2.95 8.98 12.96
C ASN A 106 -1.80 7.96 13.18
N GLY A 107 -2.07 6.66 13.08
CA GLY A 107 -1.02 5.63 13.03
C GLY A 107 -0.18 5.70 11.75
N ALA A 108 0.98 5.06 11.77
CA ALA A 108 1.74 4.71 10.58
C ALA A 108 1.41 3.26 10.21
N TYR A 109 0.76 3.06 9.09
CA TYR A 109 0.23 1.76 8.68
C TYR A 109 1.23 1.05 7.80
N ILE A 110 1.68 -0.11 8.24
CA ILE A 110 2.77 -0.87 7.62
C ILE A 110 2.21 -2.17 7.03
N PRO A 111 2.28 -2.35 5.71
CA PRO A 111 1.86 -3.59 5.07
C PRO A 111 2.84 -4.72 5.35
N CYS A 112 2.31 -5.89 5.66
CA CYS A 112 3.05 -7.15 5.81
C CYS A 112 2.57 -8.15 4.76
N LEU A 113 3.46 -9.03 4.32
CA LEU A 113 3.13 -10.00 3.29
C LEU A 113 2.15 -11.04 3.82
N GLU A 114 2.44 -11.61 4.98
CA GLU A 114 1.67 -12.68 5.59
C GLU A 114 1.15 -12.29 6.99
N PHE A 115 0.11 -12.98 7.47
CA PHE A 115 -0.40 -12.76 8.82
C PHE A 115 0.67 -13.06 9.89
N VAL A 116 1.48 -14.10 9.69
CA VAL A 116 2.56 -14.45 10.61
C VAL A 116 3.56 -13.31 10.80
N ASP A 117 3.80 -12.50 9.77
CA ASP A 117 4.71 -11.35 9.86
C ASP A 117 4.12 -10.24 10.74
N VAL A 118 2.78 -10.07 10.73
CA VAL A 118 2.09 -9.13 11.62
C VAL A 118 2.26 -9.55 13.07
N PHE A 119 2.02 -10.82 13.39
CA PHE A 119 2.14 -11.36 14.75
C PHE A 119 3.58 -11.26 15.24
N ARG A 120 4.53 -11.78 14.46
CA ARG A 120 5.97 -11.75 14.79
C ARG A 120 6.46 -10.33 15.01
N GLY A 121 6.12 -9.40 14.12
CA GLY A 121 6.59 -8.02 14.24
C GLY A 121 6.04 -7.29 15.48
N VAL A 122 4.87 -7.68 15.99
CA VAL A 122 4.38 -7.16 17.27
C VAL A 122 5.08 -7.85 18.46
N GLU A 123 5.30 -9.16 18.41
CA GLU A 123 6.04 -9.92 19.43
C GLU A 123 7.48 -9.43 19.56
N GLU A 124 8.15 -9.16 18.46
CA GLU A 124 9.51 -8.64 18.39
C GLU A 124 9.59 -7.11 18.64
N GLN A 125 8.45 -6.45 18.85
CA GLN A 125 8.32 -5.01 19.06
C GLN A 125 8.74 -4.13 17.86
N ASP A 126 8.80 -4.69 16.66
CA ASP A 126 8.97 -3.96 15.41
C ASP A 126 7.77 -3.07 15.11
N PHE A 127 6.59 -3.51 15.54
CA PHE A 127 5.33 -2.78 15.46
C PHE A 127 4.71 -2.63 16.85
N ASP A 128 3.96 -1.54 17.04
CA ASP A 128 3.27 -1.30 18.30
C ASP A 128 1.95 -2.07 18.38
N LEU A 129 1.32 -2.30 17.22
CA LEU A 129 0.03 -2.97 17.08
C LEU A 129 -0.03 -3.77 15.78
N GLY A 130 -0.81 -4.83 15.79
CA GLY A 130 -1.22 -5.58 14.59
C GLY A 130 -2.73 -5.54 14.41
N VAL A 131 -3.19 -5.43 13.17
CA VAL A 131 -4.62 -5.51 12.83
C VAL A 131 -4.81 -6.66 11.85
N VAL A 132 -5.59 -7.65 12.26
CA VAL A 132 -5.84 -8.89 11.51
C VAL A 132 -7.32 -9.19 11.42
N PRO A 133 -7.83 -9.76 10.31
CA PRO A 133 -9.20 -10.19 10.18
C PRO A 133 -9.42 -11.53 10.90
N VAL A 134 -10.40 -11.62 11.78
CA VAL A 134 -10.74 -12.87 12.48
C VAL A 134 -11.89 -13.61 11.81
N GLU A 135 -12.79 -12.89 11.14
CA GLU A 135 -13.99 -13.43 10.52
C GLU A 135 -14.41 -12.60 9.29
N ASN A 136 -14.91 -13.28 8.28
CA ASN A 136 -15.60 -12.70 7.14
C ASN A 136 -17.04 -13.23 7.09
N SER A 137 -18.02 -12.35 6.97
CA SER A 137 -19.45 -12.73 6.98
C SER A 137 -19.87 -13.70 5.87
N LEU A 138 -19.10 -13.84 4.79
CA LEU A 138 -19.38 -14.74 3.67
C LEU A 138 -18.62 -16.06 3.74
N GLU A 139 -17.40 -16.05 4.31
CA GLU A 139 -16.49 -17.19 4.34
C GLU A 139 -16.28 -17.76 5.74
N GLY A 140 -16.76 -17.04 6.75
CA GLY A 140 -16.61 -17.46 8.14
C GLY A 140 -15.24 -17.10 8.73
N ALA A 141 -14.74 -17.94 9.61
CA ALA A 141 -13.51 -17.71 10.36
C ALA A 141 -12.26 -17.71 9.46
N VAL A 142 -11.34 -16.77 9.71
CA VAL A 142 -10.02 -16.76 9.07
C VAL A 142 -9.11 -17.73 9.85
N THR A 143 -9.11 -19.01 9.43
CA THR A 143 -8.45 -20.10 10.15
C THR A 143 -6.99 -19.78 10.51
N GLN A 144 -6.21 -19.31 9.56
CA GLN A 144 -4.79 -18.97 9.79
C GLN A 144 -4.60 -17.93 10.91
N VAL A 145 -5.45 -16.92 10.98
CA VAL A 145 -5.39 -15.90 12.03
C VAL A 145 -5.81 -16.47 13.38
N ASN A 146 -6.89 -17.29 13.38
CA ASN A 146 -7.35 -17.91 14.61
C ASN A 146 -6.32 -18.90 15.19
N ASP A 147 -5.62 -19.64 14.35
CA ASP A 147 -4.52 -20.53 14.77
C ASP A 147 -3.38 -19.72 15.39
N LEU A 148 -2.97 -18.60 14.77
CA LEU A 148 -1.96 -17.72 15.32
C LEU A 148 -2.39 -17.11 16.67
N LEU A 149 -3.65 -16.71 16.82
CA LEU A 149 -4.19 -16.19 18.08
C LEU A 149 -4.15 -17.21 19.22
N THR A 150 -4.19 -18.52 18.93
CA THR A 150 -4.11 -19.57 19.96
C THR A 150 -2.69 -19.86 20.42
N THR A 151 -1.70 -19.48 19.63
CA THR A 151 -0.27 -19.79 19.88
C THR A 151 0.55 -18.59 20.35
N THR A 152 0.01 -17.37 20.21
CA THR A 152 0.70 -16.13 20.62
C THR A 152 0.40 -15.75 22.06
N ASP A 153 1.34 -15.05 22.71
CA ASP A 153 1.14 -14.38 24.01
C ASP A 153 0.55 -12.96 23.89
N LEU A 154 0.35 -12.47 22.65
CA LEU A 154 -0.23 -11.15 22.39
C LEU A 154 -1.67 -11.07 22.89
N LYS A 155 -2.11 -9.85 23.19
CA LYS A 155 -3.45 -9.59 23.70
C LYS A 155 -4.30 -8.83 22.68
N VAL A 156 -5.54 -9.29 22.49
CA VAL A 156 -6.53 -8.53 21.72
C VAL A 156 -7.01 -7.34 22.57
N ILE A 157 -6.79 -6.13 22.07
CA ILE A 157 -7.11 -4.88 22.79
C ILE A 157 -8.25 -4.10 22.15
N GLY A 158 -8.77 -4.54 21.03
CA GLY A 158 -9.90 -3.89 20.35
C GLY A 158 -10.38 -4.68 19.15
N GLU A 159 -11.58 -4.37 18.73
CA GLU A 159 -12.21 -4.93 17.54
C GLU A 159 -12.96 -3.89 16.73
N ILE A 160 -13.15 -4.14 15.44
CA ILE A 160 -13.98 -3.31 14.56
C ILE A 160 -14.61 -4.16 13.46
N LYS A 161 -15.83 -3.82 13.09
CA LYS A 161 -16.48 -4.36 11.89
C LYS A 161 -16.32 -3.39 10.72
N VAL A 162 -15.67 -3.85 9.67
CA VAL A 162 -15.46 -3.06 8.45
C VAL A 162 -16.34 -3.61 7.34
N PRO A 163 -17.27 -2.80 6.79
CA PRO A 163 -18.04 -3.23 5.63
C PRO A 163 -17.10 -3.35 4.42
N VAL A 164 -17.02 -4.55 3.86
CA VAL A 164 -16.30 -4.80 2.59
C VAL A 164 -17.19 -4.31 1.46
N LYS A 165 -16.80 -3.18 0.85
CA LYS A 165 -17.47 -2.59 -0.32
C LYS A 165 -16.49 -2.60 -1.49
N HIS A 166 -16.71 -3.53 -2.40
CA HIS A 166 -15.91 -3.61 -3.62
C HIS A 166 -16.25 -2.48 -4.58
N CYS A 167 -15.24 -1.84 -5.11
CA CYS A 167 -15.35 -0.78 -6.11
C CYS A 167 -14.68 -1.24 -7.40
N LEU A 168 -15.26 -0.88 -8.55
CA LEU A 168 -14.59 -1.03 -9.85
C LEU A 168 -13.74 0.22 -10.08
N LEU A 169 -12.45 0.03 -10.20
CA LEU A 169 -11.45 1.08 -10.36
C LEU A 169 -10.79 0.96 -11.74
N ALA A 170 -10.53 2.09 -12.38
CA ALA A 170 -9.81 2.14 -13.65
C ALA A 170 -8.79 3.28 -13.65
N THR A 171 -7.86 3.24 -14.60
CA THR A 171 -6.94 4.38 -14.82
C THR A 171 -7.73 5.60 -15.27
N ARG A 172 -7.25 6.80 -14.90
CA ARG A 172 -7.93 8.06 -15.21
C ARG A 172 -8.28 8.20 -16.68
N GLY A 173 -9.50 8.65 -16.95
CA GLY A 173 -10.00 8.88 -18.30
C GLY A 173 -10.38 7.61 -19.07
N THR A 174 -10.39 6.44 -18.43
CA THR A 174 -10.87 5.21 -19.05
C THR A 174 -12.38 5.27 -19.27
N ASP A 175 -12.84 5.11 -20.52
CA ASP A 175 -14.27 4.93 -20.79
C ASP A 175 -14.71 3.55 -20.25
N TYR A 176 -15.71 3.54 -19.37
CA TYR A 176 -16.30 2.31 -18.83
C TYR A 176 -16.69 1.29 -19.93
N ARG A 177 -17.12 1.77 -21.09
CA ARG A 177 -17.51 0.93 -22.23
C ARG A 177 -16.35 0.17 -22.86
N GLU A 178 -15.13 0.63 -22.66
CA GLU A 178 -13.91 -0.01 -23.17
C GLU A 178 -13.39 -1.10 -22.27
N ILE A 179 -13.80 -1.13 -20.98
CA ILE A 179 -13.34 -2.13 -20.02
C ILE A 179 -13.82 -3.51 -20.46
N ARG A 180 -12.91 -4.46 -20.49
CA ARG A 180 -13.13 -5.87 -20.82
C ARG A 180 -12.64 -6.81 -19.73
N VAL A 181 -11.52 -6.49 -19.11
CA VAL A 181 -10.82 -7.33 -18.14
C VAL A 181 -10.86 -6.69 -16.76
N VAL A 182 -11.10 -7.52 -15.73
CA VAL A 182 -11.13 -7.05 -14.34
C VAL A 182 -10.24 -7.92 -13.48
N TYR A 183 -9.22 -7.31 -12.91
CA TYR A 183 -8.27 -7.95 -12.00
C TYR A 183 -8.72 -7.82 -10.55
N SER A 184 -8.63 -8.88 -9.78
CA SER A 184 -8.79 -8.87 -8.33
C SER A 184 -8.43 -10.23 -7.71
N HIS A 185 -8.42 -10.28 -6.38
CA HIS A 185 -8.35 -11.55 -5.66
C HIS A 185 -9.52 -12.47 -6.05
N PRO A 186 -9.30 -13.79 -6.20
CA PRO A 186 -10.35 -14.74 -6.60
C PRO A 186 -11.64 -14.61 -5.82
N GLN A 187 -11.55 -14.41 -4.52
CA GLN A 187 -12.65 -14.21 -3.60
C GLN A 187 -13.51 -12.98 -3.97
N ALA A 188 -12.88 -11.84 -4.20
CA ALA A 188 -13.57 -10.60 -4.58
C ALA A 188 -14.23 -10.74 -5.96
N LEU A 189 -13.59 -11.43 -6.90
CA LEU A 189 -14.17 -11.76 -8.21
C LEU A 189 -15.41 -12.64 -8.07
N ALA A 190 -15.36 -13.66 -7.19
CA ALA A 190 -16.50 -14.52 -6.91
C ALA A 190 -17.67 -13.75 -6.29
N GLN A 191 -17.40 -12.86 -5.33
CA GLN A 191 -18.41 -11.99 -4.71
C GLN A 191 -19.04 -11.03 -5.72
N CYS A 192 -18.29 -10.59 -6.72
CA CYS A 192 -18.75 -9.70 -7.77
C CYS A 192 -19.25 -10.40 -9.04
N ARG A 193 -19.33 -11.75 -9.07
CA ARG A 193 -19.64 -12.56 -10.25
C ARG A 193 -20.88 -12.08 -11.01
N GLY A 194 -21.98 -11.80 -10.29
CA GLY A 194 -23.21 -11.33 -10.93
C GLY A 194 -23.05 -9.99 -11.64
N PHE A 195 -22.25 -9.08 -11.10
CA PHE A 195 -21.93 -7.80 -11.74
C PHE A 195 -21.06 -8.02 -12.98
N LEU A 196 -20.01 -8.81 -12.88
CA LEU A 196 -19.10 -9.11 -13.98
C LEU A 196 -19.82 -9.74 -15.16
N MET A 197 -20.69 -10.73 -14.91
CA MET A 197 -21.49 -11.39 -15.97
C MET A 197 -22.45 -10.42 -16.67
N ARG A 198 -23.20 -9.61 -15.91
CA ARG A 198 -24.16 -8.64 -16.50
C ARG A 198 -23.48 -7.61 -17.40
N ASN A 199 -22.24 -7.24 -17.06
CA ASN A 199 -21.46 -6.23 -17.81
C ASN A 199 -20.48 -6.85 -18.81
N LYS A 200 -20.50 -8.18 -19.00
CA LYS A 200 -19.62 -8.92 -19.92
C LYS A 200 -18.13 -8.63 -19.67
N LEU A 201 -17.76 -8.54 -18.40
CA LEU A 201 -16.39 -8.30 -17.94
C LEU A 201 -15.73 -9.64 -17.63
N GLU A 202 -14.51 -9.84 -18.11
CA GLU A 202 -13.71 -11.04 -17.92
C GLU A 202 -12.92 -10.96 -16.60
N PRO A 203 -13.15 -11.87 -15.63
CA PRO A 203 -12.41 -11.88 -14.38
C PRO A 203 -11.01 -12.49 -14.55
N HIS A 204 -9.99 -11.75 -14.13
CA HIS A 204 -8.61 -12.21 -14.08
C HIS A 204 -8.10 -12.26 -12.64
N PRO A 205 -7.78 -13.45 -12.13
CA PRO A 205 -7.26 -13.60 -10.77
C PRO A 205 -5.94 -12.88 -10.54
N PHE A 206 -5.83 -12.22 -9.40
CA PHE A 206 -4.60 -11.58 -8.92
C PHE A 206 -4.38 -11.96 -7.45
N TYR A 207 -3.15 -11.86 -6.95
CA TYR A 207 -2.80 -12.35 -5.60
C TYR A 207 -3.51 -11.59 -4.47
N ASP A 208 -3.85 -10.30 -4.68
CA ASP A 208 -4.50 -9.43 -3.69
C ASP A 208 -5.37 -8.37 -4.38
N THR A 209 -6.43 -7.88 -3.72
CA THR A 209 -7.34 -6.86 -4.26
C THR A 209 -6.64 -5.50 -4.42
N ALA A 210 -5.89 -5.06 -3.41
CA ALA A 210 -5.16 -3.81 -3.45
C ALA A 210 -3.93 -3.93 -4.37
N GLY A 211 -3.28 -5.10 -4.41
CA GLY A 211 -2.23 -5.44 -5.37
C GLY A 211 -2.69 -5.33 -6.82
N ALA A 212 -3.92 -5.75 -7.12
CA ALA A 212 -4.51 -5.57 -8.46
C ALA A 212 -4.68 -4.08 -8.81
N ALA A 213 -5.12 -3.24 -7.88
CA ALA A 213 -5.21 -1.81 -8.09
C ALA A 213 -3.82 -1.15 -8.26
N LYS A 214 -2.83 -1.56 -7.46
CA LYS A 214 -1.43 -1.13 -7.58
C LYS A 214 -0.85 -1.47 -8.95
N MET A 215 -1.05 -2.70 -9.42
CA MET A 215 -0.65 -3.15 -10.77
C MET A 215 -1.34 -2.33 -11.85
N LEU A 216 -2.65 -2.12 -11.74
CA LEU A 216 -3.42 -1.34 -12.71
C LEU A 216 -2.87 0.09 -12.84
N ALA A 217 -2.57 0.74 -11.72
CA ALA A 217 -1.98 2.09 -11.69
C ALA A 217 -0.59 2.13 -12.32
N ARG A 218 0.24 1.10 -12.06
CA ARG A 218 1.62 1.03 -12.52
C ARG A 218 1.74 0.65 -14.00
N GLU A 219 1.02 -0.38 -14.43
CA GLU A 219 1.19 -0.97 -15.76
C GLU A 219 0.20 -0.41 -16.77
N SER A 220 -0.95 0.10 -16.29
CA SER A 220 -2.01 0.70 -17.11
C SER A 220 -2.42 -0.17 -18.31
N PRO A 221 -2.74 -1.46 -18.10
CA PRO A 221 -3.12 -2.34 -19.18
C PRO A 221 -4.40 -1.83 -19.86
N LYS A 222 -4.44 -1.90 -21.18
CA LYS A 222 -5.58 -1.41 -21.96
C LYS A 222 -6.86 -2.16 -21.63
N ALA A 223 -7.98 -1.47 -21.68
CA ALA A 223 -9.32 -2.05 -21.49
C ALA A 223 -9.49 -2.80 -20.16
N SER A 224 -8.77 -2.39 -19.12
CA SER A 224 -8.69 -3.10 -17.84
C SER A 224 -9.17 -2.26 -16.68
N ALA A 225 -9.68 -2.96 -15.66
CA ALA A 225 -10.08 -2.39 -14.37
C ALA A 225 -9.64 -3.31 -13.23
N ALA A 226 -9.73 -2.84 -12.00
CA ALA A 226 -9.53 -3.64 -10.80
C ALA A 226 -10.76 -3.56 -9.89
N ILE A 227 -11.07 -4.65 -9.20
CA ILE A 227 -12.00 -4.63 -8.07
C ILE A 227 -11.18 -4.54 -6.80
N ALA A 228 -11.34 -3.42 -6.05
CA ALA A 228 -10.61 -3.16 -4.83
C ALA A 228 -11.40 -2.25 -3.87
N SER A 229 -10.78 -1.82 -2.78
CA SER A 229 -11.37 -0.86 -1.85
C SER A 229 -11.39 0.56 -2.44
N ARG A 230 -12.26 1.44 -1.90
CA ARG A 230 -12.24 2.88 -2.23
C ARG A 230 -10.88 3.52 -1.90
N LEU A 231 -10.23 3.08 -0.83
CA LEU A 231 -8.92 3.60 -0.43
C LEU A 231 -7.86 3.39 -1.53
N CYS A 232 -7.95 2.30 -2.30
CA CYS A 232 -7.06 2.09 -3.45
C CYS A 232 -7.24 3.16 -4.54
N ALA A 233 -8.47 3.67 -4.76
CA ALA A 233 -8.69 4.75 -5.72
C ALA A 233 -7.93 6.02 -5.30
N GLU A 234 -7.97 6.35 -4.01
CA GLU A 234 -7.30 7.52 -3.44
C GLU A 234 -5.77 7.37 -3.45
N LEU A 235 -5.26 6.19 -3.04
CA LEU A 235 -3.82 5.94 -2.94
C LEU A 235 -3.14 5.81 -4.31
N TYR A 236 -3.81 5.19 -5.26
CA TYR A 236 -3.23 4.88 -6.57
C TYR A 236 -3.73 5.79 -7.69
N ASP A 237 -4.45 6.86 -7.34
CA ASP A 237 -4.96 7.84 -8.29
C ASP A 237 -5.77 7.20 -9.43
N LEU A 238 -6.69 6.30 -9.06
CA LEU A 238 -7.59 5.62 -9.98
C LEU A 238 -8.99 6.24 -9.93
N ASP A 239 -9.67 6.23 -11.07
CA ASP A 239 -11.07 6.62 -11.15
C ASP A 239 -11.95 5.53 -10.53
N LEU A 240 -12.87 5.96 -9.67
CA LEU A 240 -13.92 5.10 -9.14
C LEU A 240 -15.06 5.06 -10.17
N ILE A 241 -15.17 3.94 -10.87
CA ILE A 241 -16.16 3.73 -11.93
C ILE A 241 -17.51 3.31 -11.33
N LYS A 242 -17.48 2.45 -10.31
CA LYS A 242 -18.71 1.97 -9.66
C LYS A 242 -18.45 1.41 -8.27
#